data_81d4324018a43eac87ba730399c7592f
#
_entry.id   81d4324018a43eac87ba730399c7592f
#
_cell.length_a   1.000
_cell.length_b   1.000
_cell.length_c   1.000
_cell.angle_alpha   90.00
_cell.angle_beta   90.00
_cell.angle_gamma   90.00
#
_symmetry.space_group_name_H-M   'P 1'
#
loop_
_entity.id
_entity.type
_entity.pdbx_description
1 polymer ?
#
loop_
_entity_poly.entity_id
_entity_poly.type
_entity_poly.pdbx_seq_one_letter_code
_entity_poly.pdbx_strand_id
1 'polypeptide(L)'
;LLDYYHYHWDGRRYPNRRYIYLRSICELAQQNGIPAMRCVGAGVSLPQLRHTIYTSLAYGVQAFHFWPPWMFSYEKKDNKPVLVDGKIVPRVNVPPLAEVARDIQPLGPTLAGLRSTGVYHTKPFHPEAPGAAEFPKDHWIQASDEHLVVGMFENKQKHIHFLAVNADITRERSSHLTFHPSVSLVEHLDRKSGMWQKALLEKAGDRSILSVKLPPGGGDLFRGTRTK
;
A
#
# COMPACT_ATOMS: atom_id res chain seq x y z
N LEU A 1 12.41 9.37 -9.12
CA LEU A 1 11.12 9.04 -9.72
C LEU A 1 11.18 7.64 -10.32
N LEU A 2 10.28 6.75 -9.91
CA LEU A 2 10.06 5.46 -10.55
C LEU A 2 8.94 5.61 -11.59
N ASP A 3 9.32 5.63 -12.85
CA ASP A 3 8.39 5.65 -13.98
C ASP A 3 8.18 4.22 -14.49
N TYR A 4 7.37 3.46 -13.76
CA TYR A 4 7.04 2.09 -14.09
C TYR A 4 5.59 1.78 -13.74
N TYR A 5 4.82 1.34 -14.74
CA TYR A 5 3.40 1.06 -14.61
C TYR A 5 3.17 -0.43 -14.26
N HIS A 6 2.28 -0.71 -13.31
CA HIS A 6 1.86 -2.07 -12.97
C HIS A 6 0.92 -2.67 -13.99
N TYR A 7 0.05 -1.83 -14.51
CA TYR A 7 -1.00 -2.23 -15.43
C TYR A 7 -0.97 -1.36 -16.67
N HIS A 8 -1.19 -1.96 -17.79
CA HIS A 8 -1.45 -1.24 -19.04
C HIS A 8 -2.77 -0.47 -18.90
N TRP A 9 -2.98 0.56 -19.72
CA TRP A 9 -4.19 1.36 -19.73
C TRP A 9 -5.46 0.53 -20.01
N ASP A 10 -5.34 -0.66 -20.64
CA ASP A 10 -6.41 -1.63 -20.88
C ASP A 10 -6.57 -2.65 -19.74
N GLY A 11 -5.89 -2.46 -18.62
CA GLY A 11 -5.95 -3.31 -17.43
C GLY A 11 -5.08 -4.56 -17.48
N ARG A 12 -4.41 -4.85 -18.59
CA ARG A 12 -3.43 -5.95 -18.66
C ARG A 12 -2.22 -5.65 -17.78
N ARG A 13 -1.65 -6.69 -17.19
CA ARG A 13 -0.41 -6.55 -16.43
C ARG A 13 0.78 -6.39 -17.37
N TYR A 14 1.65 -5.44 -17.06
CA TYR A 14 2.98 -5.48 -17.64
C TYR A 14 3.73 -6.68 -17.06
N PRO A 15 4.35 -7.53 -17.90
CA PRO A 15 5.15 -8.61 -17.38
C PRO A 15 6.38 -8.04 -16.65
N ASN A 16 6.57 -8.45 -15.38
CA ASN A 16 7.84 -8.61 -14.71
C ASN A 16 8.38 -7.57 -13.74
N ARG A 17 8.94 -8.11 -12.66
CA ARG A 17 9.98 -7.52 -11.78
C ARG A 17 9.63 -6.23 -11.07
N ARG A 18 8.36 -5.83 -11.05
CA ARG A 18 7.91 -4.56 -10.44
C ARG A 18 8.33 -4.41 -8.97
N TYR A 19 8.27 -5.49 -8.21
CA TYR A 19 8.66 -5.46 -6.81
C TYR A 19 10.17 -5.34 -6.62
N ILE A 20 10.97 -5.86 -7.56
CA ILE A 20 12.43 -5.68 -7.56
C ILE A 20 12.76 -4.21 -7.82
N TYR A 21 12.18 -3.60 -8.86
CA TYR A 21 12.41 -2.18 -9.16
C TYR A 21 11.90 -1.29 -8.03
N LEU A 22 10.75 -1.61 -7.46
CA LEU A 22 10.18 -0.87 -6.35
C LEU A 22 11.11 -0.92 -5.13
N ARG A 23 11.63 -2.11 -4.79
CA ARG A 23 12.61 -2.29 -3.72
C ARG A 23 13.87 -1.47 -3.99
N SER A 24 14.51 -1.66 -5.14
CA SER A 24 15.77 -1.01 -5.46
C SER A 24 15.67 0.52 -5.43
N ILE A 25 14.58 1.08 -5.95
CA ILE A 25 14.38 2.54 -5.96
C ILE A 25 14.13 3.08 -4.54
N CYS A 26 13.35 2.36 -3.73
CA CYS A 26 13.07 2.78 -2.35
C CYS A 26 14.33 2.67 -1.48
N GLU A 27 15.11 1.60 -1.63
CA GLU A 27 16.41 1.44 -0.93
C GLU A 27 17.39 2.55 -1.33
N LEU A 28 17.53 2.84 -2.63
CA LEU A 28 18.40 3.91 -3.13
C LEU A 28 17.95 5.28 -2.63
N ALA A 29 16.66 5.57 -2.68
CA ALA A 29 16.11 6.82 -2.18
C ALA A 29 16.38 6.98 -0.67
N GLN A 30 16.17 5.93 0.11
CA GLN A 30 16.43 5.93 1.54
C GLN A 30 17.92 6.11 1.87
N GLN A 31 18.82 5.44 1.15
CA GLN A 31 20.28 5.59 1.32
C GLN A 31 20.74 7.02 1.07
N ASN A 32 20.08 7.73 0.17
CA ASN A 32 20.41 9.12 -0.19
C ASN A 32 19.55 10.16 0.56
N GLY A 33 18.69 9.75 1.49
CA GLY A 33 17.87 10.67 2.28
C GLY A 33 16.84 11.46 1.45
N ILE A 34 16.43 10.92 0.30
CA ILE A 34 15.44 11.56 -0.60
C ILE A 34 14.14 10.75 -0.64
N PRO A 35 12.98 11.39 -0.86
CA PRO A 35 11.72 10.67 -0.96
C PRO A 35 11.65 9.83 -2.24
N ALA A 36 11.16 8.60 -2.12
CA ALA A 36 10.81 7.78 -3.27
C ALA A 36 9.46 8.25 -3.84
N MET A 37 9.43 8.52 -5.14
CA MET A 37 8.22 8.90 -5.87
C MET A 37 7.92 7.88 -6.97
N ARG A 38 6.65 7.57 -7.16
CA ARG A 38 6.21 6.65 -8.20
C ARG A 38 5.24 7.30 -9.17
N CYS A 39 5.45 7.05 -10.47
CA CYS A 39 4.48 7.34 -11.50
C CYS A 39 3.43 6.21 -11.57
N VAL A 40 2.15 6.59 -11.59
CA VAL A 40 1.02 5.65 -11.60
C VAL A 40 0.16 5.92 -12.83
N GLY A 41 -0.11 4.87 -13.61
CA GLY A 41 -0.98 4.95 -14.77
C GLY A 41 -2.43 5.19 -14.40
N ALA A 42 -3.08 6.02 -15.20
CA ALA A 42 -4.52 6.25 -15.14
C ALA A 42 -5.29 5.18 -15.93
N GLY A 43 -6.57 5.05 -15.66
CA GLY A 43 -7.48 4.22 -16.46
C GLY A 43 -7.53 2.76 -16.06
N VAL A 44 -7.01 2.40 -14.90
CA VAL A 44 -7.12 1.06 -14.31
C VAL A 44 -8.32 0.96 -13.36
N SER A 45 -8.75 -0.26 -13.06
CA SER A 45 -9.82 -0.50 -12.09
C SER A 45 -9.41 -0.09 -10.67
N LEU A 46 -10.41 0.13 -9.79
CA LEU A 46 -10.16 0.48 -8.40
C LEU A 46 -9.27 -0.54 -7.65
N PRO A 47 -9.49 -1.86 -7.74
CA PRO A 47 -8.60 -2.82 -7.10
C PRO A 47 -7.16 -2.77 -7.63
N GLN A 48 -6.97 -2.56 -8.92
CA GLN A 48 -5.65 -2.42 -9.54
C GLN A 48 -4.94 -1.15 -9.06
N LEU A 49 -5.68 -0.04 -8.95
CA LEU A 49 -5.14 1.22 -8.46
C LEU A 49 -4.77 1.11 -6.98
N ARG A 50 -5.65 0.56 -6.15
CA ARG A 50 -5.37 0.25 -4.74
C ARG A 50 -4.10 -0.59 -4.62
N HIS A 51 -4.04 -1.70 -5.32
CA HIS A 51 -2.90 -2.59 -5.30
C HIS A 51 -1.58 -1.88 -5.66
N THR A 52 -1.59 -1.05 -6.72
CA THR A 52 -0.42 -0.27 -7.12
C THR A 52 0.03 0.69 -6.02
N ILE A 53 -0.91 1.40 -5.41
CA ILE A 53 -0.61 2.43 -4.41
C ILE A 53 -0.22 1.78 -3.08
N TYR A 54 -1.02 0.87 -2.55
CA TYR A 54 -0.76 0.26 -1.24
C TYR A 54 0.51 -0.59 -1.21
N THR A 55 0.79 -1.35 -2.27
CA THR A 55 2.08 -2.06 -2.36
C THR A 55 3.26 -1.10 -2.46
N SER A 56 3.11 0.02 -3.16
CA SER A 56 4.15 1.05 -3.19
C SER A 56 4.38 1.69 -1.83
N LEU A 57 3.32 2.02 -1.10
CA LEU A 57 3.41 2.52 0.27
C LEU A 57 4.10 1.50 1.19
N ALA A 58 3.78 0.20 1.07
CA ALA A 58 4.43 -0.85 1.84
C ALA A 58 5.95 -0.91 1.61
N TYR A 59 6.41 -0.57 0.41
CA TYR A 59 7.83 -0.47 0.09
C TYR A 59 8.49 0.86 0.50
N GLY A 60 7.71 1.84 0.95
CA GLY A 60 8.22 3.13 1.41
C GLY A 60 8.17 4.24 0.37
N VAL A 61 7.38 4.10 -0.69
CA VAL A 61 7.06 5.23 -1.58
C VAL A 61 6.29 6.29 -0.81
N GLN A 62 6.69 7.55 -0.95
CA GLN A 62 6.15 8.68 -0.20
C GLN A 62 5.33 9.64 -1.06
N ALA A 63 5.45 9.55 -2.39
CA ALA A 63 4.71 10.41 -3.29
C ALA A 63 4.29 9.68 -4.56
N PHE A 64 3.18 10.11 -5.14
CA PHE A 64 2.65 9.56 -6.38
C PHE A 64 2.44 10.67 -7.41
N HIS A 65 2.87 10.38 -8.63
CA HIS A 65 2.57 11.16 -9.82
C HIS A 65 1.61 10.37 -10.70
N PHE A 66 0.44 10.91 -10.99
CA PHE A 66 -0.53 10.26 -11.86
C PHE A 66 -0.34 10.71 -13.31
N TRP A 67 -0.19 9.73 -14.20
CA TRP A 67 0.06 9.99 -15.62
C TRP A 67 -0.89 9.17 -16.51
N PRO A 68 -1.36 9.72 -17.63
CA PRO A 68 -1.25 11.13 -18.01
C PRO A 68 -2.32 11.99 -17.32
N PRO A 69 -1.99 13.22 -16.88
CA PRO A 69 -2.90 14.05 -16.10
C PRO A 69 -4.20 14.41 -16.85
N TRP A 70 -4.16 14.54 -18.18
CA TRP A 70 -5.36 14.83 -18.97
C TRP A 70 -6.39 13.71 -19.01
N MET A 71 -6.05 12.47 -18.65
CA MET A 71 -7.02 11.39 -18.50
C MET A 71 -7.95 11.61 -17.31
N PHE A 72 -7.56 12.49 -16.38
CA PHE A 72 -8.32 12.80 -15.17
C PHE A 72 -8.96 14.19 -15.21
N SER A 73 -8.51 15.08 -16.10
CA SER A 73 -8.85 16.48 -16.01
C SER A 73 -10.06 16.89 -16.84
N TYR A 74 -10.33 16.22 -17.97
CA TYR A 74 -11.45 16.59 -18.83
C TYR A 74 -11.90 15.45 -19.73
N GLU A 75 -13.17 15.52 -20.17
CA GLU A 75 -13.70 14.59 -21.16
C GLU A 75 -13.15 14.91 -22.55
N LYS A 76 -12.96 13.88 -23.36
CA LYS A 76 -12.46 13.98 -24.72
C LYS A 76 -13.43 13.39 -25.72
N LYS A 77 -13.63 14.10 -26.82
CA LYS A 77 -14.23 13.61 -28.05
C LYS A 77 -13.25 13.87 -29.19
N ASP A 78 -12.92 12.85 -29.95
CA ASP A 78 -11.97 12.92 -31.08
C ASP A 78 -10.60 13.54 -30.66
N ASN A 79 -10.08 13.13 -29.50
CA ASN A 79 -8.85 13.64 -28.87
C ASN A 79 -8.84 15.13 -28.52
N LYS A 80 -9.99 15.79 -28.58
CA LYS A 80 -10.15 17.20 -28.17
C LYS A 80 -10.95 17.30 -26.87
N PRO A 81 -10.71 18.32 -26.04
CA PRO A 81 -11.56 18.55 -24.87
C PRO A 81 -13.02 18.74 -25.29
N VAL A 82 -13.93 18.13 -24.56
CA VAL A 82 -15.36 18.44 -24.71
C VAL A 82 -15.60 19.80 -24.06
N LEU A 83 -16.26 20.70 -24.81
CA LEU A 83 -16.65 22.02 -24.32
C LEU A 83 -18.18 22.09 -24.27
N VAL A 84 -18.69 22.59 -23.15
CA VAL A 84 -20.09 22.99 -23.00
C VAL A 84 -20.10 24.45 -22.58
N ASP A 85 -20.80 25.26 -23.33
CA ASP A 85 -20.84 26.72 -23.16
C ASP A 85 -19.44 27.37 -23.08
N GLY A 86 -18.52 26.89 -23.92
CA GLY A 86 -17.15 27.38 -23.97
C GLY A 86 -16.25 26.97 -22.80
N LYS A 87 -16.76 26.15 -21.86
CA LYS A 87 -16.00 25.65 -20.71
C LYS A 87 -15.61 24.20 -20.93
N ILE A 88 -14.40 23.85 -20.53
CA ILE A 88 -13.93 22.46 -20.53
C ILE A 88 -14.80 21.68 -19.56
N VAL A 89 -15.39 20.57 -20.05
CA VAL A 89 -16.11 19.63 -19.21
C VAL A 89 -15.12 18.82 -18.41
N PRO A 90 -15.10 18.96 -17.07
CA PRO A 90 -14.27 18.11 -16.24
C PRO A 90 -14.68 16.65 -16.47
N ARG A 91 -13.72 15.75 -16.52
CA ARG A 91 -14.04 14.32 -16.53
C ARG A 91 -14.59 13.96 -15.16
N VAL A 92 -15.91 13.86 -15.10
CA VAL A 92 -16.66 13.61 -13.85
C VAL A 92 -16.32 12.22 -13.26
N ASN A 93 -15.59 11.41 -13.99
CA ASN A 93 -15.37 10.02 -13.63
C ASN A 93 -13.89 9.68 -13.50
N VAL A 94 -13.32 10.10 -12.36
CA VAL A 94 -12.18 9.40 -11.78
C VAL A 94 -12.55 8.79 -10.42
N PRO A 95 -13.72 8.07 -10.32
CA PRO A 95 -14.13 7.49 -9.04
C PRO A 95 -13.02 6.66 -8.40
N PRO A 96 -12.29 5.80 -9.15
CA PRO A 96 -11.21 5.01 -8.55
C PRO A 96 -10.10 5.86 -7.92
N LEU A 97 -9.67 6.94 -8.58
CA LEU A 97 -8.62 7.79 -8.03
C LEU A 97 -9.12 8.59 -6.82
N ALA A 98 -10.31 9.17 -6.91
CA ALA A 98 -10.89 9.92 -5.80
C ALA A 98 -11.13 9.03 -4.58
N GLU A 99 -11.52 7.77 -4.79
CA GLU A 99 -11.72 6.80 -3.72
C GLU A 99 -10.39 6.41 -3.08
N VAL A 100 -9.38 6.04 -3.86
CA VAL A 100 -8.05 5.71 -3.31
C VAL A 100 -7.41 6.92 -2.63
N ALA A 101 -7.56 8.13 -3.18
CA ALA A 101 -7.05 9.34 -2.55
C ALA A 101 -7.67 9.54 -1.16
N ARG A 102 -8.98 9.36 -1.01
CA ARG A 102 -9.66 9.41 0.28
C ARG A 102 -9.19 8.30 1.23
N ASP A 103 -8.92 7.09 0.70
CA ASP A 103 -8.44 5.96 1.49
C ASP A 103 -7.04 6.22 2.08
N ILE A 104 -6.14 6.86 1.31
CA ILE A 104 -4.75 7.07 1.71
C ILE A 104 -4.48 8.41 2.39
N GLN A 105 -5.34 9.41 2.20
CA GLN A 105 -5.16 10.74 2.79
C GLN A 105 -4.92 10.70 4.31
N PRO A 106 -5.67 9.93 5.11
CA PRO A 106 -5.45 9.85 6.56
C PRO A 106 -4.13 9.16 6.93
N LEU A 107 -3.59 8.29 6.04
CA LEU A 107 -2.33 7.57 6.26
C LEU A 107 -1.12 8.48 6.02
N GLY A 108 -1.26 9.46 5.13
CA GLY A 108 -0.18 10.30 4.62
C GLY A 108 0.68 10.95 5.69
N PRO A 109 0.10 11.70 6.66
CA PRO A 109 0.86 12.35 7.72
C PRO A 109 1.73 11.39 8.54
N THR A 110 1.21 10.18 8.82
CA THR A 110 1.97 9.15 9.53
C THR A 110 3.08 8.59 8.64
N LEU A 111 2.73 8.10 7.44
CA LEU A 111 3.67 7.43 6.54
C LEU A 111 4.84 8.34 6.13
N ALA A 112 4.59 9.64 5.94
CA ALA A 112 5.63 10.62 5.62
C ALA A 112 6.72 10.74 6.70
N GLY A 113 6.39 10.44 7.95
CA GLY A 113 7.32 10.45 9.08
C GLY A 113 8.01 9.11 9.34
N LEU A 114 7.72 8.08 8.55
CA LEU A 114 8.23 6.73 8.77
C LEU A 114 9.38 6.40 7.82
N ARG A 115 10.32 5.59 8.32
CA ARG A 115 11.40 4.97 7.56
C ARG A 115 11.08 3.49 7.35
N SER A 116 11.13 3.01 6.12
CA SER A 116 10.98 1.59 5.83
C SER A 116 12.14 0.78 6.42
N THR A 117 11.83 -0.34 7.08
CA THR A 117 12.81 -1.26 7.68
C THR A 117 12.79 -2.64 7.03
N GLY A 118 11.81 -2.91 6.19
CA GLY A 118 11.71 -4.16 5.44
C GLY A 118 10.33 -4.35 4.84
N VAL A 119 10.26 -5.26 3.90
CA VAL A 119 8.99 -5.71 3.30
C VAL A 119 8.98 -7.21 3.21
N TYR A 120 7.93 -7.81 3.70
CA TYR A 120 7.74 -9.25 3.71
C TYR A 120 6.51 -9.65 2.91
N HIS A 121 6.59 -10.79 2.25
CA HIS A 121 5.50 -11.38 1.49
C HIS A 121 5.15 -12.75 2.04
N THR A 122 3.88 -13.11 2.03
CA THR A 122 3.45 -14.47 2.31
C THR A 122 3.44 -15.33 1.04
N LYS A 123 3.55 -16.65 1.23
CA LYS A 123 3.47 -17.63 0.12
C LYS A 123 2.01 -17.91 -0.28
N PRO A 124 1.77 -18.27 -1.56
CA PRO A 124 2.73 -18.27 -2.66
C PRO A 124 3.14 -16.86 -3.05
N PHE A 125 4.43 -16.66 -3.34
CA PHE A 125 4.90 -15.35 -3.78
C PHE A 125 4.25 -14.96 -5.11
N HIS A 126 3.95 -13.69 -5.22
CA HIS A 126 3.51 -13.15 -6.50
C HIS A 126 4.59 -13.40 -7.57
N PRO A 127 4.24 -13.86 -8.79
CA PRO A 127 5.23 -14.16 -9.85
C PRO A 127 6.16 -12.99 -10.18
N GLU A 128 5.70 -11.75 -9.95
CA GLU A 128 6.48 -10.54 -10.16
C GLU A 128 7.30 -10.11 -8.94
N ALA A 129 7.32 -10.90 -7.89
CA ALA A 129 8.11 -10.71 -6.67
C ALA A 129 9.18 -11.81 -6.50
N PRO A 130 9.99 -12.12 -7.52
CA PRO A 130 11.05 -13.10 -7.36
C PRO A 130 12.03 -12.59 -6.29
N GLY A 131 12.38 -13.45 -5.35
CA GLY A 131 13.24 -13.09 -4.22
C GLY A 131 12.56 -12.18 -3.17
N ALA A 132 11.22 -12.16 -3.12
CA ALA A 132 10.51 -11.57 -2.00
C ALA A 132 10.94 -12.24 -0.68
N ALA A 133 11.12 -11.42 0.35
CA ALA A 133 11.49 -11.92 1.67
C ALA A 133 10.25 -12.46 2.39
N GLU A 134 10.41 -13.61 3.04
CA GLU A 134 9.47 -14.09 4.07
C GLU A 134 9.82 -13.46 5.42
N PHE A 135 8.86 -13.48 6.35
CA PHE A 135 9.18 -13.13 7.73
C PHE A 135 10.26 -14.09 8.28
N PRO A 136 11.33 -13.56 8.91
CA PRO A 136 12.24 -14.39 9.70
C PRO A 136 11.46 -15.19 10.75
N LYS A 137 11.89 -16.42 11.05
CA LYS A 137 11.17 -17.32 11.98
C LYS A 137 10.99 -16.72 13.38
N ASP A 138 11.94 -15.92 13.80
CA ASP A 138 11.99 -15.22 15.09
C ASP A 138 11.44 -13.79 15.02
N HIS A 139 10.89 -13.37 13.88
CA HIS A 139 10.31 -12.04 13.77
C HIS A 139 9.11 -11.89 14.70
N TRP A 140 8.97 -10.71 15.32
CA TRP A 140 7.93 -10.42 16.31
C TRP A 140 6.49 -10.42 15.74
N ILE A 141 6.35 -10.36 14.41
CA ILE A 141 5.10 -10.54 13.67
C ILE A 141 5.29 -11.66 12.66
N GLN A 142 4.29 -12.50 12.53
CA GLN A 142 4.20 -13.57 11.55
C GLN A 142 2.89 -13.47 10.80
N ALA A 143 2.88 -13.85 9.54
CA ALA A 143 1.68 -13.95 8.71
C ALA A 143 1.78 -15.20 7.85
N SER A 144 0.70 -15.97 7.78
CA SER A 144 0.62 -17.23 7.04
C SER A 144 -0.40 -17.20 5.91
N ASP A 145 -1.31 -16.23 5.93
CA ASP A 145 -2.35 -16.13 4.89
C ASP A 145 -1.75 -15.73 3.55
N GLU A 146 -2.30 -16.30 2.48
CA GLU A 146 -1.85 -16.04 1.13
C GLU A 146 -2.07 -14.58 0.69
N HIS A 147 -1.24 -14.14 -0.26
CA HIS A 147 -1.37 -12.83 -0.93
C HIS A 147 -1.26 -11.62 0.01
N LEU A 148 -0.54 -11.75 1.11
CA LEU A 148 -0.28 -10.62 2.00
C LEU A 148 1.10 -10.03 1.73
N VAL A 149 1.16 -8.70 1.65
CA VAL A 149 2.41 -7.92 1.65
C VAL A 149 2.42 -7.06 2.89
N VAL A 150 3.48 -7.12 3.68
CA VAL A 150 3.60 -6.33 4.91
C VAL A 150 4.84 -5.46 4.83
N GLY A 151 4.63 -4.16 4.73
CA GLY A 151 5.69 -3.16 4.88
C GLY A 151 5.93 -2.85 6.35
N MET A 152 7.19 -2.89 6.75
CA MET A 152 7.64 -2.59 8.11
C MET A 152 8.28 -1.22 8.16
N PHE A 153 7.99 -0.45 9.20
CA PHE A 153 8.48 0.91 9.35
C PHE A 153 8.82 1.22 10.79
N GLU A 154 9.66 2.22 10.96
CA GLU A 154 9.89 2.86 12.26
C GLU A 154 9.83 4.38 12.13
N ASN A 155 9.42 5.05 13.20
CA ASN A 155 9.54 6.50 13.31
C ASN A 155 10.89 6.90 13.94
N LYS A 156 11.12 8.21 14.12
CA LYS A 156 12.34 8.74 14.75
C LYS A 156 12.55 8.25 16.20
N GLN A 157 11.45 7.93 16.91
CA GLN A 157 11.46 7.39 18.27
C GLN A 157 11.62 5.85 18.31
N LYS A 158 11.83 5.22 17.17
CA LYS A 158 11.92 3.75 17.02
C LYS A 158 10.63 2.99 17.34
N HIS A 159 9.48 3.66 17.33
CA HIS A 159 8.20 2.98 17.40
C HIS A 159 7.95 2.25 16.07
N ILE A 160 7.45 1.04 16.18
CA ILE A 160 7.26 0.14 15.06
C ILE A 160 5.88 0.35 14.45
N HIS A 161 5.85 0.45 13.14
CA HIS A 161 4.62 0.51 12.35
C HIS A 161 4.66 -0.57 11.27
N PHE A 162 3.51 -1.01 10.82
CA PHE A 162 3.41 -1.93 9.69
C PHE A 162 2.16 -1.65 8.87
N LEU A 163 2.31 -1.79 7.56
CA LEU A 163 1.22 -1.67 6.59
C LEU A 163 0.94 -3.06 6.01
N ALA A 164 -0.21 -3.63 6.34
CA ALA A 164 -0.67 -4.90 5.80
C ALA A 164 -1.48 -4.65 4.52
N VAL A 165 -1.14 -5.32 3.43
CA VAL A 165 -1.72 -5.10 2.10
C VAL A 165 -2.20 -6.43 1.50
N ASN A 166 -3.46 -6.47 1.08
CA ASN A 166 -4.01 -7.55 0.28
C ASN A 166 -3.49 -7.44 -1.16
N ALA A 167 -2.61 -8.31 -1.59
CA ALA A 167 -2.10 -8.34 -2.96
C ALA A 167 -3.04 -9.03 -3.96
N ASP A 168 -4.14 -9.61 -3.50
CA ASP A 168 -5.21 -10.11 -4.37
C ASP A 168 -6.12 -8.96 -4.81
N ILE A 169 -6.20 -8.73 -6.11
CA ILE A 169 -7.04 -7.68 -6.70
C ILE A 169 -8.46 -8.15 -7.03
N THR A 170 -8.75 -9.43 -6.82
CA THR A 170 -10.01 -10.05 -7.25
C THR A 170 -11.02 -10.17 -6.12
N ARG A 171 -10.55 -10.28 -4.89
CA ARG A 171 -11.41 -10.49 -3.72
C ARG A 171 -10.88 -9.86 -2.45
N GLU A 172 -11.79 -9.53 -1.57
CA GLU A 172 -11.51 -9.19 -0.20
C GLU A 172 -10.93 -10.41 0.53
N ARG A 173 -9.98 -10.17 1.44
CA ARG A 173 -9.37 -11.24 2.24
C ARG A 173 -9.40 -10.90 3.72
N SER A 174 -9.71 -11.91 4.52
CA SER A 174 -9.41 -11.89 5.94
C SER A 174 -8.00 -12.46 6.13
N SER A 175 -7.13 -11.72 6.79
CA SER A 175 -5.75 -12.11 7.04
C SER A 175 -5.45 -12.07 8.53
N HIS A 176 -4.61 -13.01 8.98
CA HIS A 176 -4.25 -13.16 10.38
C HIS A 176 -2.78 -12.82 10.59
N LEU A 177 -2.53 -11.89 11.47
CA LEU A 177 -1.19 -11.50 11.89
C LEU A 177 -0.97 -11.99 13.32
N THR A 178 -0.01 -12.88 13.49
CA THR A 178 0.33 -13.47 14.80
C THR A 178 1.49 -12.72 15.40
N PHE A 179 1.36 -12.30 16.64
CA PHE A 179 2.37 -11.51 17.35
C PHE A 179 3.06 -12.34 18.43
N HIS A 180 4.36 -12.10 18.57
CA HIS A 180 5.17 -12.60 19.67
C HIS A 180 4.63 -12.08 21.02
N PRO A 181 4.77 -12.82 22.13
CA PRO A 181 4.28 -12.40 23.45
C PRO A 181 4.80 -11.04 23.93
N SER A 182 5.97 -10.60 23.43
CA SER A 182 6.49 -9.27 23.73
C SER A 182 5.67 -8.11 23.15
N VAL A 183 4.71 -8.36 22.25
CA VAL A 183 3.83 -7.31 21.72
C VAL A 183 2.65 -7.13 22.68
N SER A 184 2.64 -6.02 23.39
CA SER A 184 1.64 -5.71 24.43
C SER A 184 0.42 -4.96 23.90
N LEU A 185 0.60 -4.21 22.81
CA LEU A 185 -0.46 -3.40 22.22
C LEU A 185 -0.28 -3.34 20.70
N VAL A 186 -1.39 -3.44 19.99
CA VAL A 186 -1.50 -3.11 18.57
C VAL A 186 -2.64 -2.13 18.40
N GLU A 187 -2.41 -1.09 17.60
CA GLU A 187 -3.41 -0.09 17.24
C GLU A 187 -3.48 0.01 15.72
N HIS A 188 -4.65 0.28 15.18
CA HIS A 188 -4.86 0.61 13.78
C HIS A 188 -5.16 2.09 13.60
N LEU A 189 -4.80 2.65 12.47
CA LEU A 189 -5.14 4.01 12.12
C LEU A 189 -6.55 4.04 11.50
N ASP A 190 -7.52 4.54 12.25
CA ASP A 190 -8.87 4.71 11.72
C ASP A 190 -8.89 5.78 10.61
N ARG A 191 -9.27 5.39 9.41
CA ARG A 191 -9.26 6.26 8.23
C ARG A 191 -10.30 7.38 8.26
N LYS A 192 -11.35 7.24 9.06
CA LYS A 192 -12.40 8.24 9.17
C LYS A 192 -11.99 9.38 10.08
N SER A 193 -11.42 9.04 11.21
CA SER A 193 -11.02 10.03 12.23
C SER A 193 -9.55 10.43 12.12
N GLY A 194 -8.69 9.65 11.45
CA GLY A 194 -7.24 9.82 11.46
C GLY A 194 -6.59 9.51 12.81
N MET A 195 -7.32 8.85 13.71
CA MET A 195 -6.88 8.57 15.06
C MET A 195 -6.47 7.11 15.22
N TRP A 196 -5.48 6.87 16.08
CA TRP A 196 -5.08 5.52 16.46
C TRP A 196 -6.12 4.92 17.41
N GLN A 197 -6.59 3.72 17.07
CA GLN A 197 -7.56 2.97 17.86
C GLN A 197 -6.96 1.62 18.22
N LYS A 198 -7.19 1.18 19.46
CA LYS A 198 -6.75 -0.14 19.92
C LYS A 198 -7.39 -1.23 19.05
N ALA A 199 -6.55 -2.08 18.47
CA ALA A 199 -7.00 -3.24 17.73
C ALA A 199 -7.43 -4.35 18.67
N LEU A 200 -8.48 -5.09 18.29
CA LEU A 200 -8.90 -6.27 19.01
C LEU A 200 -7.93 -7.43 18.69
N LEU A 201 -7.29 -7.95 19.72
CA LEU A 201 -6.41 -9.11 19.64
C LEU A 201 -7.06 -10.31 20.27
N GLU A 202 -7.10 -11.42 19.54
CA GLU A 202 -7.48 -12.71 20.06
C GLU A 202 -6.27 -13.42 20.68
N LYS A 203 -6.47 -14.13 21.80
CA LYS A 203 -5.40 -14.92 22.43
C LYS A 203 -5.33 -16.31 21.83
N ALA A 204 -4.12 -16.73 21.45
CA ALA A 204 -3.82 -18.07 20.95
C ALA A 204 -2.58 -18.61 21.69
N GLY A 205 -2.80 -19.24 22.83
CA GLY A 205 -1.73 -19.64 23.73
C GLY A 205 -0.99 -18.43 24.30
N ASP A 206 0.31 -18.39 24.13
CA ASP A 206 1.19 -17.29 24.54
C ASP A 206 1.22 -16.13 23.53
N ARG A 207 0.65 -16.32 22.33
CA ARG A 207 0.62 -15.34 21.25
C ARG A 207 -0.70 -14.58 21.19
N SER A 208 -0.70 -13.52 20.40
CA SER A 208 -1.92 -12.75 20.08
C SER A 208 -2.09 -12.73 18.57
N ILE A 209 -3.34 -12.80 18.14
CA ILE A 209 -3.70 -12.78 16.71
C ILE A 209 -4.55 -11.52 16.42
N LEU A 210 -4.19 -10.80 15.39
CA LEU A 210 -4.98 -9.74 14.80
C LEU A 210 -5.62 -10.24 13.50
N SER A 211 -6.94 -10.29 13.47
CA SER A 211 -7.69 -10.55 12.26
C SER A 211 -7.98 -9.21 11.55
N VAL A 212 -7.55 -9.09 10.30
CA VAL A 212 -7.77 -7.90 9.48
C VAL A 212 -8.53 -8.28 8.21
N LYS A 213 -9.48 -7.44 7.83
CA LYS A 213 -10.28 -7.61 6.63
C LYS A 213 -9.88 -6.55 5.62
N LEU A 214 -9.23 -6.96 4.54
CA LEU A 214 -8.62 -6.06 3.56
C LEU A 214 -9.33 -6.17 2.21
N PRO A 215 -9.80 -5.05 1.64
CA PRO A 215 -10.44 -5.04 0.33
C PRO A 215 -9.44 -5.43 -0.76
N PRO A 216 -9.92 -5.79 -1.99
CA PRO A 216 -9.06 -6.14 -3.11
C PRO A 216 -8.01 -5.06 -3.38
N GLY A 217 -6.74 -5.43 -3.32
CA GLY A 217 -5.60 -4.54 -3.51
C GLY A 217 -5.36 -3.51 -2.39
N GLY A 218 -6.22 -3.44 -1.38
CA GLY A 218 -6.14 -2.46 -0.30
C GLY A 218 -5.27 -2.90 0.87
N GLY A 219 -5.09 -2.00 1.84
CA GLY A 219 -4.26 -2.29 3.01
C GLY A 219 -4.62 -1.38 4.19
N ASP A 220 -4.15 -1.72 5.39
CA ASP A 220 -4.33 -0.95 6.61
C ASP A 220 -3.02 -0.73 7.36
N LEU A 221 -2.92 0.44 8.02
CA LEU A 221 -1.75 0.85 8.77
C LEU A 221 -1.94 0.62 10.27
N PHE A 222 -0.95 -0.01 10.86
CA PHE A 222 -0.92 -0.38 12.26
C PHE A 222 0.35 0.13 12.94
N ARG A 223 0.32 0.23 14.26
CA ARG A 223 1.51 0.39 15.09
C ARG A 223 1.49 -0.62 16.24
N GLY A 224 2.69 -1.04 16.63
CA GLY A 224 2.87 -2.01 17.68
C GLY A 224 3.75 -1.47 18.81
N THR A 225 3.40 -1.81 20.05
CA THR A 225 4.25 -1.58 21.23
C THR A 225 4.81 -2.91 21.72
N ARG A 226 6.12 -2.97 21.92
CA ARG A 226 6.78 -4.14 22.49
C ARG A 226 7.23 -3.84 23.92
N THR A 227 7.00 -4.77 24.80
CA THR A 227 7.66 -4.79 26.11
C THR A 227 9.12 -5.23 25.93
N LYS A 228 10.01 -4.61 26.67
CA LYS A 228 11.43 -5.00 26.71
C LYS A 228 11.61 -6.34 27.37
#